data_3bb80d2ef024a0261e40cd9a169dd0bb
#
_entry.id   3bb80d2ef024a0261e40cd9a169dd0bb
#
_cell.length_a   1.000
_cell.length_b   1.000
_cell.length_c   1.000
_cell.angle_alpha   90.00
_cell.angle_beta   90.00
_cell.angle_gamma   90.00
#
_symmetry.space_group_name_H-M   'P 1'
#
loop_
_entity.id
_entity.type
_entity.pdbx_description
1 polymer ?
#
loop_
_entity_poly.entity_id
_entity_poly.type
_entity_poly.pdbx_seq_one_letter_code
_entity_poly.pdbx_strand_id
1 'polypeptide(L)'
;FESEDGQTVIITDDDIATLPEERSREIEVVEFVPADQIDPLMYDRSYFLEPDSKSSKSYVLLAQTLAQTDRVAIVHFSLRNKTRLAALRVKDFGKRNVMVVHTLLWPDEIRDPDFPVLDKEVEIKKAELTMAGQVVDSMTEDFKPEQFHDTYREQMEELIEAKIAGGEAF
;
A
#
# COMPACT_ATOMS: atom_id res chain seq x y z
N PHE A 1 24.64 15.17 1.74
CA PHE A 1 24.54 14.29 0.58
C PHE A 1 25.95 14.08 0.03
N GLU A 2 26.30 12.84 -0.22
CA GLU A 2 27.59 12.48 -0.85
C GLU A 2 27.28 12.00 -2.28
N SER A 3 27.92 12.62 -3.27
CA SER A 3 27.73 12.24 -4.67
C SER A 3 28.50 10.97 -5.00
N GLU A 4 28.17 10.31 -6.10
CA GLU A 4 28.90 9.11 -6.59
C GLU A 4 30.41 9.39 -6.83
N ASP A 5 30.78 10.64 -7.07
CA ASP A 5 32.15 11.10 -7.23
C ASP A 5 32.86 11.41 -5.89
N GLY A 6 32.21 11.14 -4.75
CA GLY A 6 32.77 11.37 -3.41
C GLY A 6 32.76 12.84 -2.96
N GLN A 7 32.01 13.71 -3.64
CA GLN A 7 31.87 15.10 -3.21
C GLN A 7 30.75 15.21 -2.17
N THR A 8 31.04 15.84 -1.04
CA THR A 8 30.05 16.14 -0.02
C THR A 8 29.34 17.46 -0.34
N VAL A 9 28.03 17.40 -0.59
CA VAL A 9 27.17 18.56 -0.78
C VAL A 9 26.35 18.77 0.49
N ILE A 10 26.50 19.95 1.10
CA ILE A 10 25.70 20.37 2.24
C ILE A 10 24.44 21.03 1.70
N ILE A 11 23.29 20.45 1.93
CA ILE A 11 21.98 21.00 1.62
C ILE A 11 21.45 21.67 2.88
N THR A 12 21.14 22.95 2.80
CA THR A 12 20.59 23.74 3.91
C THR A 12 19.07 23.80 3.81
N ASP A 13 18.41 24.21 4.90
CA ASP A 13 16.95 24.44 4.89
C ASP A 13 16.55 25.54 3.89
N ASP A 14 17.43 26.54 3.68
CA ASP A 14 17.22 27.58 2.68
C ASP A 14 17.27 27.02 1.24
N ASP A 15 18.15 26.06 0.96
CA ASP A 15 18.20 25.39 -0.33
C ASP A 15 16.91 24.59 -0.57
N ILE A 16 16.43 23.89 0.44
CA ILE A 16 15.16 23.16 0.38
C ILE A 16 13.98 24.12 0.15
N ALA A 17 13.99 25.31 0.77
CA ALA A 17 12.95 26.31 0.60
C ALA A 17 12.92 26.91 -0.83
N THR A 18 14.01 26.80 -1.60
CA THR A 18 14.05 27.24 -3.01
C THR A 18 13.42 26.25 -3.98
N LEU A 19 13.20 25.00 -3.54
CA LEU A 19 12.53 24.00 -4.37
C LEU A 19 11.07 24.43 -4.62
N PRO A 20 10.54 24.24 -5.84
CA PRO A 20 9.17 24.59 -6.15
C PRO A 20 8.24 23.79 -5.25
N GLU A 21 7.52 24.47 -4.35
CA GLU A 21 6.47 23.86 -3.55
C GLU A 21 5.24 23.63 -4.43
N GLU A 22 5.03 22.41 -4.87
CA GLU A 22 3.75 22.02 -5.47
C GLU A 22 2.68 21.92 -4.37
N ARG A 23 2.05 23.04 -4.05
CA ARG A 23 0.89 23.10 -3.12
C ARG A 23 -0.44 22.80 -3.82
N SER A 24 -0.41 22.07 -4.91
CA SER A 24 -1.63 21.70 -5.61
C SER A 24 -2.42 20.65 -4.79
N ARG A 25 -3.74 20.89 -4.63
CA ARG A 25 -4.67 19.87 -4.14
C ARG A 25 -5.19 19.00 -5.29
N GLU A 26 -4.60 19.16 -6.46
CA GLU A 26 -4.97 18.43 -7.66
C GLU A 26 -4.18 17.11 -7.71
N ILE A 27 -4.86 16.08 -8.17
CA ILE A 27 -4.26 14.79 -8.47
C ILE A 27 -4.02 14.75 -9.97
N GLU A 28 -2.75 14.71 -10.36
CA GLU A 28 -2.36 14.63 -11.75
C GLU A 28 -2.32 13.17 -12.20
N VAL A 29 -3.17 12.81 -13.17
CA VAL A 29 -3.14 11.48 -13.78
C VAL A 29 -2.05 11.44 -14.82
N VAL A 30 -1.10 10.52 -14.62
CA VAL A 30 0.05 10.32 -15.53
C VAL A 30 -0.31 9.31 -16.62
N GLU A 31 -0.82 8.13 -16.21
CA GLU A 31 -1.16 7.04 -17.11
C GLU A 31 -2.15 6.05 -16.50
N PHE A 32 -2.65 5.12 -17.32
CA PHE A 32 -3.51 4.03 -16.88
C PHE A 32 -2.84 2.70 -17.18
N VAL A 33 -2.70 1.85 -16.16
CA VAL A 33 -2.04 0.55 -16.28
C VAL A 33 -2.96 -0.59 -15.83
N PRO A 34 -2.75 -1.83 -16.30
CA PRO A 34 -3.37 -3.01 -15.72
C PRO A 34 -3.05 -3.12 -14.22
N ALA A 35 -4.04 -3.54 -13.42
CA ALA A 35 -3.87 -3.58 -11.96
C ALA A 35 -2.78 -4.57 -11.50
N ASP A 36 -2.57 -5.63 -12.26
CA ASP A 36 -1.60 -6.71 -12.01
C ASP A 36 -0.15 -6.33 -12.32
N GLN A 37 0.07 -5.20 -13.02
CA GLN A 37 1.42 -4.72 -13.33
C GLN A 37 2.08 -3.95 -12.17
N ILE A 38 1.32 -3.58 -11.13
CA ILE A 38 1.88 -2.92 -9.96
C ILE A 38 2.29 -3.99 -8.95
N ASP A 39 3.61 -4.07 -8.70
CA ASP A 39 4.14 -4.97 -7.70
C ASP A 39 3.54 -4.65 -6.32
N PRO A 40 2.97 -5.63 -5.60
CA PRO A 40 2.46 -5.42 -4.24
C PRO A 40 3.47 -4.80 -3.27
N LEU A 41 4.77 -5.01 -3.45
CA LEU A 41 5.83 -4.40 -2.63
C LEU A 41 5.88 -2.87 -2.76
N MET A 42 5.34 -2.31 -3.84
CA MET A 42 5.30 -0.86 -4.03
C MET A 42 4.24 -0.17 -3.17
N TYR A 43 3.20 -0.87 -2.71
CA TYR A 43 2.12 -0.25 -1.93
C TYR A 43 2.57 0.12 -0.52
N ASP A 44 2.35 1.40 -0.12
CA ASP A 44 2.67 1.92 1.22
C ASP A 44 1.38 2.17 2.02
N ARG A 45 0.61 3.20 1.68
CA ARG A 45 -0.58 3.62 2.44
C ARG A 45 -1.78 3.85 1.54
N SER A 46 -2.97 3.68 2.12
CA SER A 46 -4.24 3.88 1.43
C SER A 46 -5.04 5.01 2.04
N TYR A 47 -5.68 5.81 1.19
CA TYR A 47 -6.54 6.93 1.58
C TYR A 47 -7.80 6.94 0.73
N PHE A 48 -8.93 7.23 1.36
CA PHE A 48 -10.16 7.52 0.62
C PHE A 48 -10.13 8.95 0.09
N LEU A 49 -10.62 9.14 -1.13
CA LEU A 49 -10.76 10.45 -1.72
C LEU A 49 -12.20 10.93 -1.60
N GLU A 50 -12.36 12.11 -1.03
CA GLU A 50 -13.63 12.83 -1.02
C GLU A 50 -13.60 13.90 -2.12
N PRO A 51 -14.61 13.95 -3.00
CA PRO A 51 -14.66 15.00 -4.02
C PRO A 51 -14.95 16.36 -3.39
N ASP A 52 -14.22 17.39 -3.80
CA ASP A 52 -14.67 18.76 -3.56
C ASP A 52 -16.00 19.00 -4.28
N SER A 53 -16.88 19.79 -3.68
CA SER A 53 -18.20 20.12 -4.21
C SER A 53 -18.17 20.65 -5.66
N LYS A 54 -17.07 21.28 -6.06
CA LYS A 54 -16.87 21.82 -7.42
C LYS A 54 -16.45 20.78 -8.45
N SER A 55 -15.85 19.68 -8.03
CA SER A 55 -15.30 18.62 -8.90
C SER A 55 -16.06 17.30 -8.86
N SER A 56 -17.24 17.28 -8.26
CA SER A 56 -18.04 16.06 -8.08
C SER A 56 -18.35 15.33 -9.40
N LYS A 57 -18.60 16.06 -10.49
CA LYS A 57 -18.90 15.47 -11.81
C LYS A 57 -17.67 14.72 -12.37
N SER A 58 -16.50 15.34 -12.30
CA SER A 58 -15.23 14.73 -12.78
C SER A 58 -14.87 13.52 -11.94
N TYR A 59 -15.04 13.61 -10.62
CA TYR A 59 -14.85 12.49 -9.72
C TYR A 59 -15.73 11.29 -10.07
N VAL A 60 -17.05 11.52 -10.23
CA VAL A 60 -18.01 10.45 -10.56
C VAL A 60 -17.71 9.85 -11.93
N LEU A 61 -17.38 10.68 -12.93
CA LEU A 61 -17.02 10.21 -14.26
C LEU A 61 -15.78 9.30 -14.21
N LEU A 62 -14.72 9.73 -13.57
CA LEU A 62 -13.49 8.93 -13.44
C LEU A 62 -13.75 7.64 -12.65
N ALA A 63 -14.49 7.72 -11.53
CA ALA A 63 -14.83 6.55 -10.73
C ALA A 63 -15.64 5.52 -11.54
N GLN A 64 -16.64 5.95 -12.32
CA GLN A 64 -17.41 5.05 -13.16
C GLN A 64 -16.56 4.45 -14.28
N THR A 65 -15.68 5.23 -14.90
CA THR A 65 -14.80 4.75 -15.96
C THR A 65 -13.82 3.69 -15.42
N LEU A 66 -13.17 3.96 -14.28
CA LEU A 66 -12.26 3.00 -13.64
C LEU A 66 -12.98 1.72 -13.17
N ALA A 67 -14.24 1.85 -12.70
CA ALA A 67 -15.03 0.68 -12.30
C ALA A 67 -15.41 -0.25 -13.47
N GLN A 68 -15.46 0.28 -14.71
CA GLN A 68 -15.78 -0.48 -15.91
C GLN A 68 -14.54 -1.07 -16.59
N THR A 69 -13.37 -0.63 -16.19
CA THR A 69 -12.10 -1.05 -16.78
C THR A 69 -11.26 -1.73 -15.69
N ASP A 70 -10.55 -2.78 -16.03
CA ASP A 70 -9.59 -3.39 -15.11
C ASP A 70 -8.27 -2.60 -15.12
N ARG A 71 -8.39 -1.28 -14.91
CA ARG A 71 -7.29 -0.33 -14.94
C ARG A 71 -7.16 0.42 -13.64
N VAL A 72 -5.93 0.85 -13.39
CA VAL A 72 -5.53 1.70 -12.28
C VAL A 72 -4.91 2.95 -12.87
N ALA A 73 -5.23 4.12 -12.36
CA ALA A 73 -4.54 5.33 -12.76
C ALA A 73 -3.29 5.53 -11.91
N ILE A 74 -2.15 5.71 -12.56
CA ILE A 74 -0.92 6.17 -11.91
C ILE A 74 -1.01 7.68 -11.83
N VAL A 75 -0.80 8.21 -10.63
CA VAL A 75 -1.00 9.63 -10.35
C VAL A 75 0.15 10.20 -9.54
N HIS A 76 0.38 11.50 -9.73
CA HIS A 76 1.17 12.30 -8.80
C HIS A 76 0.23 13.16 -7.96
N PHE A 77 0.53 13.30 -6.69
CA PHE A 77 -0.17 14.24 -5.82
C PHE A 77 0.74 14.71 -4.68
N SER A 78 0.43 15.89 -4.17
CA SER A 78 1.17 16.48 -3.06
C SER A 78 0.54 16.10 -1.71
N LEU A 79 1.32 15.47 -0.85
CA LEU A 79 0.93 15.16 0.52
C LEU A 79 2.00 15.70 1.48
N ARG A 80 1.62 16.63 2.37
CA ARG A 80 2.52 17.26 3.34
C ARG A 80 3.78 17.86 2.67
N ASN A 81 3.56 18.63 1.61
CA ASN A 81 4.61 19.29 0.82
C ASN A 81 5.62 18.36 0.14
N LYS A 82 5.22 17.10 -0.11
CA LYS A 82 6.01 16.15 -0.87
C LYS A 82 5.18 15.56 -1.99
N THR A 83 5.72 15.55 -3.20
CA THR A 83 5.12 14.82 -4.33
C THR A 83 5.23 13.34 -4.07
N ARG A 84 4.11 12.63 -4.24
CA ARG A 84 4.01 11.19 -4.07
C ARG A 84 3.54 10.55 -5.37
N LEU A 85 4.14 9.41 -5.69
CA LEU A 85 3.59 8.49 -6.68
C LEU A 85 2.47 7.70 -6.02
N ALA A 86 1.38 7.47 -6.75
CA ALA A 86 0.28 6.67 -6.23
C ALA A 86 -0.50 5.96 -7.32
N ALA A 87 -1.23 4.93 -6.92
CA ALA A 87 -2.21 4.21 -7.70
C ALA A 87 -3.62 4.59 -7.26
N LEU A 88 -4.41 5.11 -8.19
CA LEU A 88 -5.80 5.48 -7.95
C LEU A 88 -6.72 4.36 -8.46
N ARG A 89 -7.52 3.81 -7.56
CA ARG A 89 -8.47 2.74 -7.82
C ARG A 89 -9.87 3.11 -7.39
N VAL A 90 -10.83 2.32 -7.81
CA VAL A 90 -12.21 2.41 -7.32
C VAL A 90 -12.53 1.20 -6.47
N LYS A 91 -13.16 1.44 -5.34
CA LYS A 91 -13.75 0.40 -4.49
C LYS A 91 -15.25 0.57 -4.45
N ASP A 92 -15.94 -0.54 -4.72
CA ASP A 92 -17.39 -0.61 -4.60
C ASP A 92 -17.78 -0.84 -3.13
N PHE A 93 -18.65 0.02 -2.60
CA PHE A 93 -19.30 -0.12 -1.30
C PHE A 93 -20.82 -0.40 -1.44
N GLY A 94 -21.23 -1.08 -2.51
CA GLY A 94 -22.58 -1.50 -2.82
C GLY A 94 -23.48 -0.38 -3.35
N LYS A 95 -23.52 0.77 -2.69
CA LYS A 95 -24.31 1.95 -3.13
C LYS A 95 -23.47 3.05 -3.76
N ARG A 96 -22.15 2.98 -3.64
CA ARG A 96 -21.22 4.04 -4.04
C ARG A 96 -19.90 3.46 -4.50
N ASN A 97 -19.44 3.99 -5.61
CA ASN A 97 -18.06 3.81 -6.04
C ASN A 97 -17.20 4.92 -5.41
N VAL A 98 -16.27 4.53 -4.55
CA VAL A 98 -15.37 5.45 -3.86
C VAL A 98 -13.96 5.29 -4.42
N MET A 99 -13.34 6.41 -4.76
CA MET A 99 -11.94 6.37 -5.18
C MET A 99 -11.02 6.22 -3.97
N VAL A 100 -10.04 5.35 -4.14
CA VAL A 100 -9.00 5.07 -3.15
C VAL A 100 -7.65 5.33 -3.80
N VAL A 101 -6.84 6.16 -3.17
CA VAL A 101 -5.46 6.37 -3.56
C VAL A 101 -4.55 5.53 -2.67
N HIS A 102 -3.70 4.73 -3.30
CA HIS A 102 -2.65 3.98 -2.63
C HIS A 102 -1.32 4.62 -2.97
N THR A 103 -0.62 5.17 -1.97
CA THR A 103 0.74 5.66 -2.19
C THR A 103 1.65 4.51 -2.60
N LEU A 104 2.54 4.78 -3.53
CA LEU A 104 3.54 3.85 -4.00
C LEU A 104 4.92 4.31 -3.53
N LEU A 105 5.76 3.37 -3.19
CA LEU A 105 7.18 3.60 -3.03
C LEU A 105 7.79 3.93 -4.39
N TRP A 106 8.82 4.76 -4.40
CA TRP A 106 9.63 4.94 -5.59
C TRP A 106 10.45 3.67 -5.86
N PRO A 107 10.77 3.33 -7.12
CA PRO A 107 11.52 2.12 -7.43
C PRO A 107 12.87 2.00 -6.70
N ASP A 108 13.52 3.12 -6.41
CA ASP A 108 14.79 3.20 -5.68
C ASP A 108 14.65 3.08 -4.15
N GLU A 109 13.43 3.16 -3.61
CA GLU A 109 13.15 2.89 -2.21
C GLU A 109 13.02 1.39 -1.92
N ILE A 110 12.81 0.56 -2.96
CA ILE A 110 12.72 -0.90 -2.83
C ILE A 110 14.11 -1.46 -2.97
N ARG A 111 14.60 -2.09 -1.90
CA ARG A 111 15.92 -2.73 -1.89
C ARG A 111 15.79 -4.18 -2.32
N ASP A 112 16.68 -4.61 -3.21
CA ASP A 112 16.80 -6.01 -3.56
C ASP A 112 17.24 -6.83 -2.35
N PRO A 113 16.62 -7.99 -2.11
CA PRO A 113 17.03 -8.86 -1.01
C PRO A 113 18.39 -9.50 -1.34
N ASP A 114 19.34 -9.37 -0.42
CA ASP A 114 20.64 -10.04 -0.47
C ASP A 114 20.67 -11.18 0.56
N PHE A 115 20.34 -12.39 0.10
CA PHE A 115 20.29 -13.59 0.93
C PHE A 115 21.22 -14.68 0.38
N PRO A 116 22.51 -14.66 0.71
CA PRO A 116 23.50 -15.62 0.18
C PRO A 116 23.14 -17.08 0.43
N VAL A 117 22.26 -17.37 1.37
CA VAL A 117 21.75 -18.72 1.62
C VAL A 117 20.90 -19.26 0.47
N LEU A 118 20.24 -18.37 -0.27
CA LEU A 118 19.41 -18.73 -1.43
C LEU A 118 20.23 -18.96 -2.71
N ASP A 119 21.46 -18.50 -2.73
CA ASP A 119 22.39 -18.75 -3.86
C ASP A 119 22.93 -20.17 -3.89
N LYS A 120 22.70 -20.93 -2.80
CA LYS A 120 23.08 -22.34 -2.72
C LYS A 120 22.03 -23.22 -3.39
N GLU A 121 22.48 -24.04 -4.32
CA GLU A 121 21.63 -25.04 -4.95
C GLU A 121 21.17 -26.06 -3.89
N VAL A 122 19.84 -26.14 -3.68
CA VAL A 122 19.23 -27.11 -2.76
C VAL A 122 18.45 -28.12 -3.58
N GLU A 123 18.87 -29.39 -3.48
CA GLU A 123 18.18 -30.49 -4.17
C GLU A 123 16.86 -30.79 -3.45
N ILE A 124 15.74 -30.55 -4.13
CA ILE A 124 14.40 -30.89 -3.66
C ILE A 124 13.87 -32.07 -4.47
N LYS A 125 13.49 -33.14 -3.79
CA LYS A 125 12.97 -34.34 -4.45
C LYS A 125 11.53 -34.12 -4.89
N LYS A 126 11.17 -34.69 -6.03
CA LYS A 126 9.80 -34.60 -6.57
C LYS A 126 8.73 -35.06 -5.58
N ALA A 127 9.02 -36.08 -4.77
CA ALA A 127 8.11 -36.57 -3.73
C ALA A 127 7.86 -35.51 -2.64
N GLU A 128 8.88 -34.75 -2.26
CA GLU A 128 8.77 -33.67 -1.26
C GLU A 128 7.87 -32.55 -1.77
N LEU A 129 8.06 -32.13 -3.04
CA LEU A 129 7.19 -31.15 -3.69
C LEU A 129 5.74 -31.64 -3.79
N THR A 130 5.53 -32.93 -4.12
CA THR A 130 4.18 -33.49 -4.19
C THR A 130 3.50 -33.49 -2.82
N MET A 131 4.20 -33.90 -1.76
CA MET A 131 3.68 -33.87 -0.40
C MET A 131 3.37 -32.43 0.07
N ALA A 132 4.27 -31.49 -0.19
CA ALA A 132 4.06 -30.09 0.13
C ALA A 132 2.83 -29.54 -0.61
N GLY A 133 2.65 -29.86 -1.89
CA GLY A 133 1.48 -29.47 -2.67
C GLY A 133 0.18 -30.01 -2.07
N GLN A 134 0.15 -31.28 -1.66
CA GLN A 134 -1.03 -31.87 -0.99
C GLN A 134 -1.38 -31.16 0.33
N VAL A 135 -0.39 -30.72 1.10
CA VAL A 135 -0.63 -29.95 2.32
C VAL A 135 -1.23 -28.58 1.97
N VAL A 136 -0.66 -27.88 0.98
CA VAL A 136 -1.21 -26.61 0.51
C VAL A 136 -2.65 -26.76 0.06
N ASP A 137 -2.94 -27.78 -0.79
CA ASP A 137 -4.29 -28.03 -1.29
C ASP A 137 -5.27 -28.32 -0.16
N SER A 138 -4.85 -29.08 0.86
CA SER A 138 -5.70 -29.44 2.01
C SER A 138 -6.04 -28.27 2.92
N MET A 139 -5.23 -27.19 2.86
CA MET A 139 -5.41 -25.98 3.65
C MET A 139 -5.89 -24.77 2.82
N THR A 140 -6.15 -24.99 1.53
CA THR A 140 -6.63 -23.93 0.63
C THR A 140 -8.11 -23.65 0.88
N GLU A 141 -8.39 -22.41 1.26
CA GLU A 141 -9.74 -21.89 1.49
C GLU A 141 -9.85 -20.48 0.92
N ASP A 142 -11.09 -20.02 0.73
CA ASP A 142 -11.35 -18.62 0.37
C ASP A 142 -10.96 -17.70 1.52
N PHE A 143 -10.30 -16.59 1.20
CA PHE A 143 -9.91 -15.60 2.20
C PHE A 143 -11.13 -14.88 2.77
N LYS A 144 -11.40 -15.08 4.05
CA LYS A 144 -12.48 -14.45 4.82
C LYS A 144 -11.86 -13.61 5.94
N PRO A 145 -11.66 -12.30 5.70
CA PRO A 145 -10.97 -11.43 6.67
C PRO A 145 -11.65 -11.40 8.04
N GLU A 146 -12.97 -11.62 8.10
CA GLU A 146 -13.75 -11.69 9.34
C GLU A 146 -13.40 -12.86 10.27
N GLN A 147 -12.65 -13.85 9.78
CA GLN A 147 -12.16 -14.96 10.58
C GLN A 147 -10.87 -14.66 11.35
N PHE A 148 -10.21 -13.55 10.99
CA PHE A 148 -8.95 -13.17 11.61
C PHE A 148 -9.21 -12.07 12.64
N HIS A 149 -8.94 -12.39 13.90
CA HIS A 149 -9.12 -11.50 15.04
C HIS A 149 -7.76 -11.17 15.68
N ASP A 150 -7.67 -9.98 16.22
CA ASP A 150 -6.51 -9.58 17.01
C ASP A 150 -6.67 -10.14 18.44
N THR A 151 -6.06 -11.29 18.66
CA THR A 151 -6.11 -11.96 19.97
C THR A 151 -5.47 -11.14 21.10
N TYR A 152 -4.48 -10.30 20.78
CA TYR A 152 -3.90 -9.40 21.77
C TYR A 152 -4.91 -8.33 22.22
N ARG A 153 -5.69 -7.82 21.30
CA ARG A 153 -6.75 -6.87 21.62
C ARG A 153 -7.82 -7.49 22.51
N GLU A 154 -8.27 -8.70 22.20
CA GLU A 154 -9.24 -9.43 23.00
C GLU A 154 -8.72 -9.64 24.44
N GLN A 155 -7.47 -10.13 24.58
CA GLN A 155 -6.83 -10.31 25.89
C GLN A 155 -6.66 -8.98 26.65
N MET A 156 -6.39 -7.89 25.94
CA MET A 156 -6.27 -6.57 26.56
C MET A 156 -7.63 -6.06 27.05
N GLU A 157 -8.70 -6.28 26.28
CA GLU A 157 -10.07 -5.94 26.69
C GLU A 157 -10.49 -6.75 27.92
N GLU A 158 -10.23 -8.05 27.96
CA GLU A 158 -10.48 -8.90 29.15
C GLU A 158 -9.69 -8.44 30.39
N LEU A 159 -8.42 -8.09 30.21
CA LEU A 159 -7.57 -7.54 31.27
C LEU A 159 -8.13 -6.23 31.84
N ILE A 160 -8.57 -5.32 30.96
CA ILE A 160 -9.17 -4.05 31.35
C ILE A 160 -10.46 -4.28 32.14
N GLU A 161 -11.35 -5.16 31.66
CA GLU A 161 -12.60 -5.51 32.33
C GLU A 161 -12.34 -6.11 33.71
N ALA A 162 -11.40 -7.04 33.82
CA ALA A 162 -11.01 -7.66 35.09
C ALA A 162 -10.49 -6.59 36.10
N LYS A 163 -9.66 -5.65 35.64
CA LYS A 163 -9.16 -4.55 36.49
C LYS A 163 -10.27 -3.58 36.92
N ILE A 164 -11.21 -3.27 36.04
CA ILE A 164 -12.37 -2.43 36.37
C ILE A 164 -13.24 -3.10 37.43
N ALA A 165 -13.41 -4.45 37.36
CA ALA A 165 -14.15 -5.23 38.32
C ALA A 165 -13.42 -5.41 39.67
N GLY A 166 -12.19 -4.87 39.83
CA GLY A 166 -11.39 -4.98 41.06
C GLY A 166 -10.72 -6.34 41.27
N GLY A 167 -10.62 -7.16 40.22
CA GLY A 167 -9.92 -8.44 40.19
C GLY A 167 -8.45 -8.31 39.83
N GLU A 168 -7.61 -9.22 40.34
CA GLU A 168 -6.27 -9.45 39.77
C GLU A 168 -6.46 -10.25 38.47
N ALA A 169 -5.98 -9.70 37.35
CA ALA A 169 -5.95 -10.45 36.10
C ALA A 169 -4.63 -11.24 36.02
N PHE A 170 -4.75 -12.57 36.07
CA PHE A 170 -3.72 -13.61 35.99
C PHE A 170 -2.76 -13.73 37.15
#